data_35865e6602045b484939e41c54361563
#
_entry.id   35865e6602045b484939e41c54361563
#
_cell.length_a   1.000
_cell.length_b   1.000
_cell.length_c   1.000
_cell.angle_alpha   90.00
_cell.angle_beta   90.00
_cell.angle_gamma   90.00
#
_symmetry.space_group_name_H-M   'P 1'
#
loop_
_entity.id
_entity.type
_entity.pdbx_description
1 polymer ?
#
loop_
_entity_poly.entity_id
_entity_poly.type
_entity_poly.pdbx_seq_one_letter_code
_entity_poly.pdbx_strand_id
1 'polypeptide(L)'
;MIHLTSFKKNCRNRHFFLLGAIFFRLIPTILMKSKAVKVVFDRRKEAAKKGYGYVDVVVNLGKKVRKYVLIGTSTPEEWEKDSNSSEVKAVVEKCENILVTMNVLGEESNVENFNKHFYEEQAKNNEPGLSPEEILAQKDFIAYCEEALAAEDIKIGTRKHKQVVIDAVKTYGKLKTYGDLTPKNILAFDRWLHNGERSDVTIYGYHKRLKKWVGELARLDEIPRNPYKIVSVTRGKSKERQPLLETELKKMRDYPFDGKLERVRDLFIFSAYTGLAFCDVQNFDYQSMTVKEGDLVFIDGNRIKTDTKFFTPILAPAMEVLKKYEFKLPKISNQKANDYLHLIQAQLGIKKNLTFHVARHSFATLALAHDVPIENVARMLGHEDIRTTQIYAKVLRTTIERHATALQGAII
;
A
#
# COMPACT_ATOMS: atom_id res chain seq x y z
N MET A 1 13.59 -26.08 -68.62
CA MET A 1 12.77 -25.89 -69.85
C MET A 1 11.70 -26.97 -69.90
N ILE A 2 10.52 -26.72 -69.31
CA ILE A 2 9.34 -27.54 -69.55
C ILE A 2 8.11 -26.67 -69.19
N HIS A 3 7.32 -26.39 -70.20
CA HIS A 3 5.92 -25.94 -70.24
C HIS A 3 5.42 -24.75 -69.37
N LEU A 4 5.56 -23.56 -69.92
CA LEU A 4 4.80 -22.34 -69.62
C LEU A 4 4.04 -21.82 -70.85
N THR A 5 3.26 -22.68 -71.52
CA THR A 5 2.49 -22.27 -72.73
C THR A 5 1.08 -22.88 -72.79
N SER A 6 0.38 -22.90 -71.65
CA SER A 6 -1.05 -23.30 -71.73
C SER A 6 -1.94 -22.71 -70.63
N PHE A 7 -1.85 -21.40 -70.38
CA PHE A 7 -2.79 -20.74 -69.49
C PHE A 7 -3.16 -19.32 -69.94
N LYS A 8 -3.41 -19.19 -71.23
CA LYS A 8 -3.92 -17.95 -71.83
C LYS A 8 -5.19 -18.15 -72.60
N LYS A 9 -6.27 -18.65 -71.94
CA LYS A 9 -7.67 -18.49 -72.41
C LYS A 9 -8.59 -19.04 -71.31
N ASN A 10 -9.06 -18.20 -70.47
CA ASN A 10 -10.31 -18.14 -69.73
C ASN A 10 -10.10 -17.63 -68.30
N CYS A 11 -10.04 -16.34 -68.15
CA CYS A 11 -10.40 -15.68 -66.87
C CYS A 11 -10.86 -14.26 -67.13
N ARG A 12 -12.16 -14.11 -67.46
CA ARG A 12 -12.89 -12.87 -67.25
C ARG A 12 -13.21 -12.79 -65.75
N ASN A 13 -12.30 -12.37 -64.92
CA ASN A 13 -12.63 -11.93 -63.56
C ASN A 13 -11.59 -10.90 -63.12
N ARG A 14 -12.03 -9.64 -63.05
CA ARG A 14 -11.24 -8.49 -62.56
C ARG A 14 -10.71 -8.63 -61.13
N HIS A 15 -11.15 -9.61 -60.37
CA HIS A 15 -10.71 -9.85 -59.01
C HIS A 15 -9.33 -10.55 -58.88
N PHE A 16 -8.85 -11.27 -59.89
CA PHE A 16 -7.54 -11.92 -59.84
C PHE A 16 -6.38 -10.96 -60.08
N PHE A 17 -6.59 -9.84 -60.72
CA PHE A 17 -5.56 -8.82 -60.92
C PHE A 17 -5.33 -7.96 -59.68
N LEU A 18 -6.33 -7.78 -58.82
CA LEU A 18 -6.19 -7.09 -57.54
C LEU A 18 -5.39 -7.92 -56.51
N LEU A 19 -5.59 -9.24 -56.43
CA LEU A 19 -4.83 -10.13 -55.53
C LEU A 19 -3.36 -10.23 -55.92
N GLY A 20 -3.00 -10.26 -57.18
CA GLY A 20 -1.62 -10.27 -57.69
C GLY A 20 -0.89 -8.96 -57.42
N ALA A 21 -1.55 -7.80 -57.52
CA ALA A 21 -0.96 -6.49 -57.22
C ALA A 21 -0.77 -6.26 -55.69
N ILE A 22 -1.66 -6.84 -54.89
CA ILE A 22 -1.53 -6.84 -53.40
C ILE A 22 -0.38 -7.74 -53.00
N PHE A 23 -0.20 -8.92 -53.59
CA PHE A 23 0.93 -9.82 -53.27
C PHE A 23 2.29 -9.22 -53.66
N PHE A 24 2.42 -8.47 -54.75
CA PHE A 24 3.68 -7.82 -55.14
C PHE A 24 4.01 -6.57 -54.32
N ARG A 25 3.03 -5.92 -53.70
CA ARG A 25 3.27 -4.82 -52.75
C ARG A 25 3.59 -5.29 -51.34
N LEU A 26 3.26 -6.53 -50.97
CA LEU A 26 3.50 -7.11 -49.64
C LEU A 26 4.88 -7.72 -49.46
N ILE A 27 5.52 -8.19 -50.54
CA ILE A 27 6.83 -8.85 -50.45
C ILE A 27 7.96 -7.95 -49.91
N PRO A 28 8.08 -6.64 -50.20
CA PRO A 28 9.07 -5.79 -49.57
C PRO A 28 8.79 -5.46 -48.11
N THR A 29 7.52 -5.53 -47.68
CA THR A 29 7.11 -5.15 -46.31
C THR A 29 7.31 -6.29 -45.30
N ILE A 30 7.26 -7.54 -45.78
CA ILE A 30 7.44 -8.74 -44.95
C ILE A 30 8.94 -8.98 -44.62
N LEU A 31 9.88 -8.43 -45.40
CA LEU A 31 11.31 -8.60 -45.18
C LEU A 31 11.99 -7.50 -44.33
N MET A 32 11.28 -6.45 -43.97
CA MET A 32 11.73 -5.50 -42.96
C MET A 32 11.32 -6.00 -41.58
N LYS A 33 12.26 -6.62 -40.83
CA LYS A 33 12.13 -6.72 -39.36
C LYS A 33 11.82 -5.32 -38.83
N SER A 34 10.57 -5.08 -38.47
CA SER A 34 10.08 -3.74 -38.26
C SER A 34 10.73 -3.17 -36.99
N LYS A 35 11.47 -2.09 -37.12
CA LYS A 35 11.93 -1.27 -36.00
C LYS A 35 10.77 -0.71 -35.16
N ALA A 36 9.53 -1.04 -35.50
CA ALA A 36 8.32 -0.54 -34.88
C ALA A 36 7.97 -1.27 -33.58
N VAL A 37 8.39 -2.54 -33.42
CA VAL A 37 8.14 -3.33 -32.21
C VAL A 37 9.46 -3.63 -31.51
N LYS A 38 9.52 -3.41 -30.21
CA LYS A 38 10.70 -3.63 -29.36
C LYS A 38 10.30 -4.20 -28.03
N VAL A 39 11.11 -5.12 -27.50
CA VAL A 39 10.99 -5.57 -26.12
C VAL A 39 11.87 -4.68 -25.24
N VAL A 40 11.34 -4.22 -24.11
CA VAL A 40 12.02 -3.31 -23.19
C VAL A 40 11.86 -3.84 -21.77
N PHE A 41 12.99 -3.93 -21.06
CA PHE A 41 13.03 -4.29 -19.65
C PHE A 41 13.12 -3.05 -18.79
N ASP A 42 12.44 -3.07 -17.65
CA ASP A 42 12.52 -2.09 -16.59
C ASP A 42 12.49 -0.62 -17.04
N ARG A 43 11.59 -0.31 -17.96
CA ARG A 43 11.39 1.06 -18.47
C ARG A 43 11.21 2.10 -17.34
N ARG A 44 10.72 1.66 -16.18
CA ARG A 44 10.42 2.52 -15.01
C ARG A 44 11.58 2.63 -14.04
N LYS A 45 12.70 1.93 -14.28
CA LYS A 45 13.89 1.89 -13.42
C LYS A 45 13.59 1.45 -11.98
N GLU A 46 12.69 0.47 -11.83
CA GLU A 46 12.27 -0.06 -10.54
C GLU A 46 13.07 -1.31 -10.11
N ALA A 47 13.75 -1.99 -11.05
CA ALA A 47 14.47 -3.23 -10.79
C ALA A 47 15.54 -3.09 -9.70
N ALA A 48 16.27 -1.98 -9.67
CA ALA A 48 17.26 -1.70 -8.63
C ALA A 48 16.70 -1.62 -7.21
N LYS A 49 15.40 -1.28 -7.07
CA LYS A 49 14.72 -1.15 -5.77
C LYS A 49 13.93 -2.39 -5.38
N LYS A 50 13.40 -3.12 -6.36
CA LYS A 50 12.44 -4.22 -6.16
C LYS A 50 13.06 -5.60 -6.41
N GLY A 51 14.27 -5.67 -6.98
CA GLY A 51 14.89 -6.93 -7.43
C GLY A 51 14.31 -7.47 -8.74
N TYR A 52 13.25 -6.89 -9.28
CA TYR A 52 12.63 -7.26 -10.55
C TYR A 52 12.13 -6.02 -11.30
N GLY A 53 12.14 -6.08 -12.64
CA GLY A 53 11.58 -5.06 -13.52
C GLY A 53 10.48 -5.63 -14.43
N TYR A 54 9.68 -4.73 -15.01
CA TYR A 54 8.63 -5.11 -15.95
C TYR A 54 9.17 -5.34 -17.35
N VAL A 55 8.65 -6.34 -18.04
CA VAL A 55 8.93 -6.66 -19.45
C VAL A 55 7.78 -6.14 -20.29
N ASP A 56 8.05 -5.09 -21.07
CA ASP A 56 7.05 -4.47 -21.94
C ASP A 56 7.42 -4.70 -23.42
N VAL A 57 6.45 -5.03 -24.28
CA VAL A 57 6.57 -4.87 -25.73
C VAL A 57 6.13 -3.46 -26.09
N VAL A 58 7.02 -2.69 -26.69
CA VAL A 58 6.77 -1.32 -27.13
C VAL A 58 6.47 -1.31 -28.61
N VAL A 59 5.26 -0.89 -28.98
CA VAL A 59 4.81 -0.73 -30.36
C VAL A 59 4.81 0.75 -30.72
N ASN A 60 5.60 1.12 -31.72
CA ASN A 60 5.66 2.48 -32.25
C ASN A 60 4.60 2.67 -33.36
N LEU A 61 3.59 3.49 -33.07
CA LEU A 61 2.48 3.78 -33.96
C LEU A 61 2.70 5.05 -34.82
N GLY A 62 3.92 5.61 -34.81
CA GLY A 62 4.24 6.85 -35.54
C GLY A 62 3.95 8.13 -34.75
N LYS A 63 4.37 9.32 -35.29
CA LYS A 63 4.15 10.66 -34.69
C LYS A 63 4.38 10.75 -33.16
N LYS A 64 5.39 10.01 -32.62
CA LYS A 64 5.69 9.87 -31.19
C LYS A 64 4.63 9.10 -30.36
N VAL A 65 3.64 8.48 -30.98
CA VAL A 65 2.65 7.63 -30.31
C VAL A 65 3.22 6.23 -30.10
N ARG A 66 3.12 5.72 -28.87
CA ARG A 66 3.59 4.37 -28.51
C ARG A 66 2.55 3.65 -27.68
N LYS A 67 2.34 2.37 -28.00
CA LYS A 67 1.59 1.44 -27.14
C LYS A 67 2.58 0.56 -26.38
N TYR A 68 2.29 0.30 -25.13
CA TYR A 68 3.04 -0.61 -24.28
C TYR A 68 2.16 -1.81 -23.94
N VAL A 69 2.66 -3.00 -24.23
CA VAL A 69 2.01 -4.26 -23.89
C VAL A 69 2.84 -4.95 -22.85
N LEU A 70 2.32 -5.04 -21.62
CA LEU A 70 2.99 -5.73 -20.52
C LEU A 70 2.92 -7.24 -20.75
N ILE A 71 4.06 -7.93 -20.65
CA ILE A 71 4.14 -9.39 -20.73
C ILE A 71 4.26 -9.99 -19.32
N GLY A 72 5.14 -9.44 -18.50
CA GLY A 72 5.42 -9.96 -17.17
C GLY A 72 6.52 -9.19 -16.45
N THR A 73 7.19 -9.86 -15.54
CA THR A 73 8.36 -9.34 -14.81
C THR A 73 9.54 -10.27 -15.00
N SER A 74 10.75 -9.71 -14.92
CA SER A 74 12.01 -10.46 -14.96
C SER A 74 13.01 -9.85 -13.97
N THR A 75 14.04 -10.61 -13.58
CA THR A 75 15.18 -10.08 -12.83
C THR A 75 16.25 -9.58 -13.80
N PRO A 76 17.16 -8.69 -13.38
CA PRO A 76 18.28 -8.26 -14.22
C PRO A 76 19.15 -9.42 -14.73
N GLU A 77 19.27 -10.50 -13.95
CA GLU A 77 20.08 -11.68 -14.30
C GLU A 77 19.37 -12.59 -15.32
N GLU A 78 18.05 -12.68 -15.27
CA GLU A 78 17.25 -13.56 -16.13
C GLU A 78 16.73 -12.87 -17.39
N TRP A 79 16.83 -11.55 -17.47
CA TRP A 79 16.29 -10.74 -18.56
C TRP A 79 16.68 -11.21 -19.95
N GLU A 80 17.96 -11.56 -20.16
CA GLU A 80 18.44 -11.96 -21.49
C GLU A 80 17.80 -13.27 -21.96
N LYS A 81 17.53 -14.18 -21.04
CA LYS A 81 16.82 -15.45 -21.30
C LYS A 81 15.33 -15.18 -21.53
N ASP A 82 14.69 -14.41 -20.66
CA ASP A 82 13.25 -14.13 -20.70
C ASP A 82 12.85 -13.33 -21.94
N SER A 83 13.70 -12.38 -22.38
CA SER A 83 13.47 -11.62 -23.61
C SER A 83 13.41 -12.48 -24.88
N ASN A 84 14.02 -13.68 -24.83
CA ASN A 84 14.07 -14.65 -25.91
C ASN A 84 13.07 -15.81 -25.73
N SER A 85 12.22 -15.76 -24.70
CA SER A 85 11.21 -16.79 -24.44
C SER A 85 10.20 -16.91 -25.59
N SER A 86 9.57 -18.08 -25.71
CA SER A 86 8.52 -18.33 -26.70
C SER A 86 7.32 -17.41 -26.49
N GLU A 87 7.02 -17.07 -25.26
CA GLU A 87 5.92 -16.18 -24.88
C GLU A 87 6.16 -14.75 -25.37
N VAL A 88 7.35 -14.20 -25.10
CA VAL A 88 7.73 -12.85 -25.56
C VAL A 88 7.71 -12.79 -27.08
N LYS A 89 8.27 -13.81 -27.77
CA LYS A 89 8.28 -13.89 -29.25
C LYS A 89 6.87 -13.93 -29.84
N ALA A 90 5.96 -14.71 -29.24
CA ALA A 90 4.57 -14.78 -29.69
C ALA A 90 3.85 -13.42 -29.59
N VAL A 91 4.08 -12.66 -28.50
CA VAL A 91 3.50 -11.32 -28.33
C VAL A 91 4.10 -10.32 -29.33
N VAL A 92 5.41 -10.39 -29.58
CA VAL A 92 6.08 -9.54 -30.58
C VAL A 92 5.51 -9.81 -31.98
N GLU A 93 5.44 -11.08 -32.39
CA GLU A 93 4.88 -11.49 -33.67
C GLU A 93 3.40 -11.04 -33.83
N LYS A 94 2.62 -11.20 -32.77
CA LYS A 94 1.23 -10.69 -32.73
C LYS A 94 1.17 -9.19 -32.98
N CYS A 95 2.00 -8.41 -32.29
CA CYS A 95 2.04 -6.95 -32.47
C CYS A 95 2.48 -6.55 -33.89
N GLU A 96 3.44 -7.27 -34.49
CA GLU A 96 3.87 -7.03 -35.86
C GLU A 96 2.78 -7.35 -36.87
N ASN A 97 2.06 -8.47 -36.70
CA ASN A 97 0.93 -8.86 -37.54
C ASN A 97 -0.22 -7.82 -37.48
N ILE A 98 -0.50 -7.26 -36.33
CA ILE A 98 -1.50 -6.20 -36.18
C ILE A 98 -1.10 -4.95 -36.96
N LEU A 99 0.17 -4.51 -36.87
CA LEU A 99 0.63 -3.36 -37.64
C LEU A 99 0.52 -3.60 -39.15
N VAL A 100 0.82 -4.82 -39.62
CA VAL A 100 0.61 -5.20 -41.03
C VAL A 100 -0.86 -5.15 -41.38
N THR A 101 -1.73 -5.70 -40.56
CA THR A 101 -3.17 -5.70 -40.76
C THR A 101 -3.73 -4.28 -40.86
N MET A 102 -3.38 -3.41 -39.92
CA MET A 102 -3.81 -1.99 -39.96
C MET A 102 -3.35 -1.28 -41.22
N ASN A 103 -2.10 -1.53 -41.65
CA ASN A 103 -1.59 -0.95 -42.89
C ASN A 103 -2.30 -1.46 -44.13
N VAL A 104 -2.61 -2.77 -44.21
CA VAL A 104 -3.35 -3.39 -45.29
C VAL A 104 -4.79 -2.85 -45.38
N LEU A 105 -5.42 -2.63 -44.22
CA LEU A 105 -6.79 -2.08 -44.18
C LEU A 105 -6.84 -0.56 -44.37
N GLY A 106 -5.68 0.10 -44.45
CA GLY A 106 -5.59 1.58 -44.54
C GLY A 106 -6.06 2.31 -43.31
N GLU A 107 -6.07 1.65 -42.17
CA GLU A 107 -6.44 2.25 -40.86
C GLU A 107 -5.34 3.17 -40.33
N GLU A 108 -5.74 4.22 -39.64
CA GLU A 108 -4.80 5.12 -38.99
C GLU A 108 -4.03 4.41 -37.89
N SER A 109 -2.69 4.58 -37.87
CA SER A 109 -1.83 4.01 -36.83
C SER A 109 -1.98 4.77 -35.52
N ASN A 110 -3.00 4.44 -34.73
CA ASN A 110 -3.29 4.98 -33.40
C ASN A 110 -3.54 3.86 -32.40
N VAL A 111 -3.59 4.22 -31.11
CA VAL A 111 -3.74 3.25 -30.01
C VAL A 111 -5.10 2.57 -30.03
N GLU A 112 -6.13 3.26 -30.47
CA GLU A 112 -7.49 2.74 -30.52
C GLU A 112 -7.61 1.61 -31.55
N ASN A 113 -7.18 1.83 -32.80
CA ASN A 113 -7.20 0.82 -33.85
C ASN A 113 -6.25 -0.35 -33.52
N PHE A 114 -5.09 -0.07 -32.93
CA PHE A 114 -4.19 -1.14 -32.47
C PHE A 114 -4.86 -2.01 -31.41
N ASN A 115 -5.48 -1.41 -30.39
CA ASN A 115 -6.17 -2.14 -29.34
C ASN A 115 -7.34 -2.96 -29.89
N LYS A 116 -8.10 -2.42 -30.84
CA LYS A 116 -9.16 -3.15 -31.52
C LYS A 116 -8.65 -4.49 -32.07
N HIS A 117 -7.60 -4.47 -32.89
CA HIS A 117 -7.04 -5.69 -33.47
C HIS A 117 -6.32 -6.57 -32.44
N PHE A 118 -5.65 -5.99 -31.45
CA PHE A 118 -4.91 -6.73 -30.41
C PHE A 118 -5.83 -7.61 -29.57
N TYR A 119 -7.05 -7.14 -29.30
CA TYR A 119 -8.03 -7.85 -28.49
C TYR A 119 -9.05 -8.65 -29.34
N GLU A 120 -9.23 -8.36 -30.63
CA GLU A 120 -10.09 -9.13 -31.53
C GLU A 120 -9.69 -10.61 -31.65
N GLU A 121 -8.40 -10.95 -31.60
CA GLU A 121 -7.93 -12.34 -31.60
C GLU A 121 -8.23 -13.08 -30.30
N GLN A 122 -8.21 -12.39 -29.16
CA GLN A 122 -8.63 -12.98 -27.88
C GLN A 122 -10.14 -13.24 -27.87
N ALA A 123 -10.92 -12.42 -28.56
CA ALA A 123 -12.37 -12.59 -28.71
C ALA A 123 -12.75 -13.77 -29.59
N LYS A 124 -11.94 -14.14 -30.59
CA LYS A 124 -12.21 -15.29 -31.47
C LYS A 124 -12.08 -16.66 -30.80
N ASN A 125 -11.39 -16.72 -29.66
CA ASN A 125 -11.22 -17.93 -28.86
C ASN A 125 -12.23 -18.04 -27.71
N ASN A 126 -13.04 -17.00 -27.48
CA ASN A 126 -14.13 -16.96 -26.51
C ASN A 126 -15.44 -16.71 -27.24
N GLU A 127 -16.55 -17.18 -26.71
CA GLU A 127 -17.89 -17.20 -27.32
C GLU A 127 -18.23 -16.02 -28.27
N PRO A 128 -18.92 -16.26 -29.41
CA PRO A 128 -19.19 -15.24 -30.43
C PRO A 128 -20.12 -14.16 -29.84
N GLY A 129 -19.60 -12.97 -29.63
CA GLY A 129 -20.45 -11.82 -29.31
C GLY A 129 -19.91 -10.72 -28.43
N LEU A 130 -18.82 -10.94 -27.68
CA LEU A 130 -18.29 -9.93 -26.73
C LEU A 130 -17.10 -9.17 -27.33
N SER A 131 -17.09 -7.84 -27.18
CA SER A 131 -15.94 -7.01 -27.51
C SER A 131 -14.79 -7.26 -26.54
N PRO A 132 -13.52 -6.94 -26.90
CA PRO A 132 -12.39 -7.04 -26.00
C PRO A 132 -12.57 -6.26 -24.69
N GLU A 133 -13.24 -5.13 -24.75
CA GLU A 133 -13.58 -4.33 -23.57
C GLU A 133 -14.60 -5.04 -22.66
N GLU A 134 -15.58 -5.72 -23.25
CA GLU A 134 -16.56 -6.52 -22.52
C GLU A 134 -15.94 -7.75 -21.88
N ILE A 135 -14.97 -8.39 -22.53
CA ILE A 135 -14.20 -9.50 -21.96
C ILE A 135 -13.38 -9.03 -20.76
N LEU A 136 -12.67 -7.90 -20.91
CA LEU A 136 -11.92 -7.31 -19.81
C LEU A 136 -12.84 -6.92 -18.64
N ALA A 137 -14.02 -6.35 -18.98
CA ALA A 137 -15.00 -5.96 -17.97
C ALA A 137 -15.54 -7.15 -17.15
N GLN A 138 -15.49 -8.38 -17.67
CA GLN A 138 -15.93 -9.60 -16.97
C GLN A 138 -14.88 -10.22 -16.06
N LYS A 139 -13.60 -9.82 -16.14
CA LYS A 139 -12.55 -10.33 -15.25
C LYS A 139 -12.92 -10.12 -13.79
N ASP A 140 -12.66 -11.13 -12.97
CA ASP A 140 -12.96 -11.11 -11.53
C ASP A 140 -12.02 -10.16 -10.77
N PHE A 141 -12.58 -9.09 -10.23
CA PHE A 141 -11.84 -8.11 -9.44
C PHE A 141 -11.44 -8.65 -8.06
N ILE A 142 -12.24 -9.54 -7.49
CA ILE A 142 -11.98 -10.10 -6.16
C ILE A 142 -10.80 -11.06 -6.26
N ALA A 143 -10.80 -11.95 -7.26
CA ALA A 143 -9.69 -12.84 -7.53
C ALA A 143 -8.38 -12.05 -7.73
N TYR A 144 -8.40 -11.01 -8.53
CA TYR A 144 -7.23 -10.11 -8.70
C TYR A 144 -6.74 -9.53 -7.37
N CYS A 145 -7.64 -9.03 -6.51
CA CYS A 145 -7.25 -8.48 -5.21
C CYS A 145 -6.60 -9.53 -4.30
N GLU A 146 -7.10 -10.78 -4.33
CA GLU A 146 -6.57 -11.90 -3.56
C GLU A 146 -5.18 -12.32 -4.06
N GLU A 147 -5.00 -12.43 -5.37
CA GLU A 147 -3.71 -12.73 -6.00
C GLU A 147 -2.69 -11.64 -5.72
N ALA A 148 -3.07 -10.36 -5.92
CA ALA A 148 -2.22 -9.22 -5.63
C ALA A 148 -1.81 -9.18 -4.14
N LEU A 149 -2.73 -9.53 -3.23
CA LEU A 149 -2.42 -9.61 -1.81
C LEU A 149 -1.51 -10.80 -1.49
N ALA A 150 -1.68 -11.93 -2.15
CA ALA A 150 -0.85 -13.12 -1.96
C ALA A 150 0.60 -12.87 -2.38
N ALA A 151 0.80 -12.16 -3.49
CA ALA A 151 2.11 -11.82 -4.04
C ALA A 151 2.89 -10.76 -3.23
N GLU A 152 2.22 -10.01 -2.32
CA GLU A 152 2.91 -8.98 -1.54
C GLU A 152 3.71 -9.58 -0.36
N ASP A 153 4.99 -9.22 -0.26
CA ASP A 153 5.79 -9.45 0.95
C ASP A 153 5.52 -8.34 1.98
N ILE A 154 4.61 -8.60 2.89
CA ILE A 154 4.15 -7.65 3.91
C ILE A 154 3.92 -8.31 5.27
N LYS A 155 4.09 -7.53 6.34
CA LYS A 155 3.84 -8.00 7.72
C LYS A 155 2.40 -8.52 7.88
N ILE A 156 2.23 -9.59 8.66
CA ILE A 156 0.94 -10.27 8.92
C ILE A 156 -0.19 -9.29 9.30
N GLY A 157 0.11 -8.28 10.13
CA GLY A 157 -0.86 -7.26 10.52
C GLY A 157 -1.36 -6.43 9.33
N THR A 158 -0.47 -6.07 8.40
CA THR A 158 -0.83 -5.33 7.18
C THR A 158 -1.67 -6.20 6.24
N ARG A 159 -1.31 -7.49 6.10
CA ARG A 159 -2.08 -8.48 5.33
C ARG A 159 -3.51 -8.62 5.85
N LYS A 160 -3.70 -8.79 7.19
CA LYS A 160 -5.03 -8.84 7.81
C LYS A 160 -5.86 -7.59 7.50
N HIS A 161 -5.27 -6.40 7.58
CA HIS A 161 -5.98 -5.15 7.27
C HIS A 161 -6.36 -5.01 5.79
N LYS A 162 -5.61 -5.61 4.87
CA LYS A 162 -5.97 -5.64 3.45
C LYS A 162 -7.06 -6.68 3.19
N GLN A 163 -6.97 -7.85 3.83
CA GLN A 163 -7.99 -8.89 3.74
C GLN A 163 -9.37 -8.38 4.15
N VAL A 164 -9.46 -7.64 5.25
CA VAL A 164 -10.73 -7.03 5.70
C VAL A 164 -11.38 -6.14 4.62
N VAL A 165 -10.59 -5.51 3.75
CA VAL A 165 -11.13 -4.73 2.62
C VAL A 165 -11.68 -5.63 1.53
N ILE A 166 -10.98 -6.73 1.20
CA ILE A 166 -11.45 -7.73 0.24
C ILE A 166 -12.76 -8.35 0.74
N ASP A 167 -12.81 -8.72 2.03
CA ASP A 167 -14.00 -9.29 2.65
C ASP A 167 -15.20 -8.33 2.62
N ALA A 168 -14.95 -7.02 2.80
CA ALA A 168 -15.98 -6.00 2.68
C ALA A 168 -16.49 -5.84 1.24
N VAL A 169 -15.60 -5.91 0.23
CA VAL A 169 -15.98 -5.90 -1.18
C VAL A 169 -16.81 -7.13 -1.54
N LYS A 170 -16.41 -8.32 -1.05
CA LYS A 170 -17.19 -9.56 -1.19
C LYS A 170 -18.58 -9.43 -0.59
N THR A 171 -18.66 -8.93 0.65
CA THR A 171 -19.94 -8.76 1.37
C THR A 171 -20.84 -7.74 0.67
N TYR A 172 -20.28 -6.66 0.14
CA TYR A 172 -21.03 -5.68 -0.65
C TYR A 172 -21.60 -6.27 -1.94
N GLY A 173 -20.87 -7.13 -2.61
CA GLY A 173 -21.33 -7.96 -3.73
C GLY A 173 -21.64 -7.23 -5.04
N LYS A 174 -21.33 -5.93 -5.16
CA LYS A 174 -21.56 -5.11 -6.38
C LYS A 174 -20.26 -4.53 -6.98
N LEU A 175 -19.11 -5.04 -6.57
CA LEU A 175 -17.79 -4.76 -7.13
C LEU A 175 -17.10 -6.09 -7.39
N LYS A 176 -17.70 -6.91 -8.25
CA LYS A 176 -17.23 -8.27 -8.54
C LYS A 176 -16.27 -8.31 -9.71
N THR A 177 -16.53 -7.52 -10.74
CA THR A 177 -15.78 -7.54 -11.98
C THR A 177 -15.10 -6.21 -12.25
N TYR A 178 -14.18 -6.18 -13.22
CA TYR A 178 -13.52 -4.94 -13.64
C TYR A 178 -14.51 -3.91 -14.19
N GLY A 179 -15.57 -4.35 -14.87
CA GLY A 179 -16.65 -3.49 -15.35
C GLY A 179 -17.44 -2.80 -14.25
N ASP A 180 -17.44 -3.38 -13.04
CA ASP A 180 -18.09 -2.76 -11.88
C ASP A 180 -17.30 -1.58 -11.30
N LEU A 181 -16.03 -1.39 -11.69
CA LEU A 181 -15.13 -0.37 -11.14
C LEU A 181 -15.43 1.03 -11.71
N THR A 182 -16.67 1.46 -11.58
CA THR A 182 -17.13 2.78 -12.03
C THR A 182 -17.19 3.80 -10.90
N PRO A 183 -17.10 5.12 -11.17
CA PRO A 183 -17.27 6.14 -10.14
C PRO A 183 -18.59 6.00 -9.37
N LYS A 184 -19.68 5.65 -10.07
CA LYS A 184 -21.02 5.43 -9.49
C LYS A 184 -20.99 4.29 -8.45
N ASN A 185 -20.38 3.16 -8.80
CA ASN A 185 -20.33 1.99 -7.92
C ASN A 185 -19.38 2.19 -6.74
N ILE A 186 -18.27 2.90 -6.92
CA ILE A 186 -17.38 3.28 -5.83
C ILE A 186 -18.08 4.20 -4.82
N LEU A 187 -18.86 5.19 -5.29
CA LEU A 187 -19.67 6.04 -4.42
C LEU A 187 -20.79 5.26 -3.72
N ALA A 188 -21.37 4.27 -4.37
CA ALA A 188 -22.35 3.40 -3.77
C ALA A 188 -21.73 2.49 -2.69
N PHE A 189 -20.51 2.00 -2.91
CA PHE A 189 -19.75 1.26 -1.90
C PHE A 189 -19.40 2.15 -0.70
N ASP A 190 -19.00 3.40 -0.92
CA ASP A 190 -18.76 4.38 0.14
C ASP A 190 -19.98 4.55 1.04
N ARG A 191 -21.17 4.77 0.45
CA ARG A 191 -22.43 4.88 1.19
C ARG A 191 -22.76 3.60 1.96
N TRP A 192 -22.52 2.43 1.38
CA TRP A 192 -22.73 1.16 2.06
C TRP A 192 -21.80 1.01 3.26
N LEU A 193 -20.53 1.45 3.16
CA LEU A 193 -19.61 1.45 4.28
C LEU A 193 -20.06 2.37 5.42
N HIS A 194 -20.64 3.55 5.11
CA HIS A 194 -21.20 4.47 6.10
C HIS A 194 -22.43 3.90 6.81
N ASN A 195 -23.30 3.19 6.12
CA ASN A 195 -24.47 2.53 6.71
C ASN A 195 -24.08 1.44 7.73
N GLY A 196 -22.85 0.97 7.74
CA GLY A 196 -22.34 -0.03 8.68
C GLY A 196 -21.71 0.55 9.95
N GLU A 197 -22.05 1.77 10.33
CA GLU A 197 -21.56 2.48 11.56
C GLU A 197 -20.05 2.63 11.67
N ARG A 198 -19.33 2.54 10.54
CA ARG A 198 -17.89 2.71 10.51
C ARG A 198 -17.51 4.19 10.55
N SER A 199 -16.44 4.52 11.26
CA SER A 199 -15.92 5.90 11.25
C SER A 199 -15.34 6.28 9.88
N ASP A 200 -15.39 7.58 9.52
CA ASP A 200 -14.80 8.12 8.28
C ASP A 200 -13.32 7.74 8.12
N VAL A 201 -12.56 7.72 9.21
CA VAL A 201 -11.15 7.29 9.21
C VAL A 201 -11.01 5.83 8.79
N THR A 202 -11.92 4.96 9.25
CA THR A 202 -11.95 3.55 8.85
C THR A 202 -12.32 3.42 7.39
N ILE A 203 -13.39 4.11 6.95
CA ILE A 203 -13.86 4.12 5.56
C ILE A 203 -12.76 4.63 4.62
N TYR A 204 -12.10 5.72 4.97
CA TYR A 204 -10.94 6.21 4.23
C TYR A 204 -9.83 5.14 4.12
N GLY A 205 -9.60 4.38 5.19
CA GLY A 205 -8.66 3.26 5.19
C GLY A 205 -9.02 2.17 4.19
N TYR A 206 -10.30 1.86 4.00
CA TYR A 206 -10.81 0.93 2.98
C TYR A 206 -10.52 1.48 1.58
N HIS A 207 -10.94 2.72 1.30
CA HIS A 207 -10.73 3.35 0.00
C HIS A 207 -9.26 3.55 -0.34
N LYS A 208 -8.39 3.87 0.65
CA LYS A 208 -6.95 3.99 0.42
C LYS A 208 -6.34 2.69 -0.13
N ARG A 209 -6.82 1.53 0.32
CA ARG A 209 -6.34 0.22 -0.15
C ARG A 209 -6.96 -0.14 -1.50
N LEU A 210 -8.27 0.04 -1.62
CA LEU A 210 -9.00 -0.19 -2.86
C LEU A 210 -8.45 0.68 -4.01
N LYS A 211 -8.18 1.96 -3.74
CA LYS A 211 -7.56 2.89 -4.69
C LYS A 211 -6.21 2.42 -5.21
N LYS A 212 -5.41 1.69 -4.40
CA LYS A 212 -4.13 1.14 -4.84
C LYS A 212 -4.35 0.07 -5.91
N TRP A 213 -5.22 -0.92 -5.67
CA TRP A 213 -5.52 -2.00 -6.61
C TRP A 213 -6.18 -1.48 -7.88
N VAL A 214 -7.23 -0.66 -7.75
CA VAL A 214 -7.92 -0.06 -8.90
C VAL A 214 -6.98 0.85 -9.71
N GLY A 215 -6.09 1.58 -9.04
CA GLY A 215 -5.07 2.40 -9.69
C GLY A 215 -4.03 1.59 -10.45
N GLU A 216 -3.75 0.39 -10.00
CA GLU A 216 -2.85 -0.55 -10.67
C GLU A 216 -3.48 -1.12 -11.94
N LEU A 217 -4.74 -1.57 -11.87
CA LEU A 217 -5.50 -2.01 -13.04
C LEU A 217 -5.59 -0.92 -14.12
N ALA A 218 -5.87 0.33 -13.72
CA ALA A 218 -5.90 1.44 -14.68
C ALA A 218 -4.53 1.79 -15.27
N ARG A 219 -3.44 1.49 -14.56
CA ARG A 219 -2.07 1.70 -15.04
C ARG A 219 -1.64 0.60 -16.03
N LEU A 220 -2.20 -0.58 -15.86
CA LEU A 220 -1.98 -1.74 -16.74
C LEU A 220 -2.94 -1.77 -17.94
N ASP A 221 -3.78 -0.73 -18.09
CA ASP A 221 -4.84 -0.64 -19.13
C ASP A 221 -5.88 -1.77 -19.05
N GLU A 222 -5.99 -2.43 -17.88
CA GLU A 222 -6.99 -3.48 -17.62
C GLU A 222 -8.40 -2.91 -17.37
N ILE A 223 -8.47 -1.62 -17.02
CA ILE A 223 -9.71 -0.84 -16.97
C ILE A 223 -9.53 0.49 -17.70
N PRO A 224 -10.58 1.03 -18.35
CA PRO A 224 -10.47 2.20 -19.21
C PRO A 224 -9.96 3.46 -18.49
N ARG A 225 -10.32 3.62 -17.23
CA ARG A 225 -9.90 4.76 -16.40
C ARG A 225 -10.00 4.45 -14.91
N ASN A 226 -9.15 5.12 -14.14
CA ASN A 226 -9.22 5.02 -12.68
C ASN A 226 -10.40 5.86 -12.14
N PRO A 227 -11.44 5.22 -11.54
CA PRO A 227 -12.61 5.93 -10.99
C PRO A 227 -12.24 6.90 -9.85
N TYR A 228 -11.15 6.62 -9.12
CA TYR A 228 -10.65 7.50 -8.06
C TYR A 228 -9.98 8.80 -8.54
N LYS A 229 -9.88 9.03 -9.87
CA LYS A 229 -9.56 10.37 -10.38
C LYS A 229 -10.75 11.33 -10.23
N ILE A 230 -11.97 10.79 -10.17
CA ILE A 230 -13.22 11.55 -10.06
C ILE A 230 -13.75 11.48 -8.62
N VAL A 231 -13.68 10.29 -7.98
CA VAL A 231 -14.18 10.08 -6.62
C VAL A 231 -13.14 10.51 -5.61
N SER A 232 -13.51 11.47 -4.76
CA SER A 232 -12.71 11.90 -3.61
C SER A 232 -13.37 11.39 -2.32
N VAL A 233 -12.56 10.77 -1.46
CA VAL A 233 -13.01 10.28 -0.14
C VAL A 233 -12.25 11.05 0.93
N THR A 234 -13.00 11.70 1.81
CA THR A 234 -12.44 12.50 2.91
C THR A 234 -12.04 11.61 4.08
N ARG A 235 -10.86 11.86 4.64
CA ARG A 235 -10.35 11.04 5.76
C ARG A 235 -11.15 11.20 7.06
N GLY A 236 -11.84 12.31 7.24
CA GLY A 236 -12.44 12.66 8.53
C GLY A 236 -11.37 12.96 9.61
N LYS A 237 -11.84 13.32 10.80
CA LYS A 237 -10.97 13.60 11.95
C LYS A 237 -10.86 12.36 12.84
N SER A 238 -9.65 11.95 13.18
CA SER A 238 -9.44 10.91 14.20
C SER A 238 -9.85 11.44 15.56
N LYS A 239 -10.46 10.60 16.39
CA LYS A 239 -10.68 10.94 17.80
C LYS A 239 -9.32 11.14 18.46
N GLU A 240 -9.10 12.31 19.07
CA GLU A 240 -7.87 12.57 19.82
C GLU A 240 -7.82 11.66 21.05
N ARG A 241 -6.67 11.03 21.23
CA ARG A 241 -6.41 10.27 22.46
C ARG A 241 -5.91 11.21 23.52
N GLN A 242 -6.57 11.22 24.66
CA GLN A 242 -6.17 12.04 25.79
C GLN A 242 -5.10 11.29 26.61
N PRO A 243 -3.91 11.87 26.83
CA PRO A 243 -2.90 11.29 27.70
C PRO A 243 -3.38 11.34 29.18
N LEU A 244 -2.86 10.44 30.00
CA LEU A 244 -3.04 10.55 31.44
C LEU A 244 -2.15 11.67 31.99
N LEU A 245 -2.71 12.43 32.93
CA LEU A 245 -1.97 13.41 33.71
C LEU A 245 -1.06 12.69 34.72
N GLU A 246 -0.05 13.38 35.21
CA GLU A 246 0.87 12.83 36.21
C GLU A 246 0.13 12.34 37.47
N THR A 247 -0.89 13.08 37.91
CA THR A 247 -1.75 12.70 39.04
C THR A 247 -2.54 11.42 38.78
N GLU A 248 -3.02 11.21 37.53
CA GLU A 248 -3.73 9.99 37.13
C GLU A 248 -2.78 8.80 37.02
N LEU A 249 -1.56 9.02 36.51
CA LEU A 249 -0.50 8.01 36.45
C LEU A 249 -0.09 7.58 37.88
N LYS A 250 0.06 8.52 38.79
CA LYS A 250 0.36 8.25 40.22
C LYS A 250 -0.78 7.46 40.86
N LYS A 251 -2.03 7.89 40.66
CA LYS A 251 -3.20 7.16 41.17
C LYS A 251 -3.24 5.72 40.65
N MET A 252 -2.97 5.51 39.35
CA MET A 252 -2.92 4.18 38.75
C MET A 252 -1.79 3.32 39.31
N ARG A 253 -0.60 3.88 39.50
CA ARG A 253 0.56 3.19 40.04
C ARG A 253 0.32 2.72 41.46
N ASP A 254 -0.20 3.61 42.31
CA ASP A 254 -0.30 3.42 43.75
C ASP A 254 -1.55 2.61 44.16
N TYR A 255 -2.51 2.38 43.24
CA TYR A 255 -3.72 1.60 43.51
C TYR A 255 -3.38 0.10 43.67
N PRO A 256 -3.91 -0.57 44.72
CA PRO A 256 -3.58 -1.97 45.03
C PRO A 256 -4.38 -2.93 44.15
N PHE A 257 -3.99 -3.04 42.87
CA PHE A 257 -4.51 -4.11 42.00
C PHE A 257 -3.83 -5.44 42.32
N ASP A 258 -4.50 -6.53 41.97
CA ASP A 258 -4.00 -7.88 42.08
C ASP A 258 -4.03 -8.66 40.75
N GLY A 259 -3.36 -9.76 40.71
CA GLY A 259 -3.38 -10.76 39.65
C GLY A 259 -3.14 -10.21 38.23
N LYS A 260 -4.14 -10.32 37.35
CA LYS A 260 -4.01 -9.89 35.94
C LYS A 260 -4.10 -8.36 35.78
N LEU A 261 -4.91 -7.71 36.62
CA LEU A 261 -5.03 -6.25 36.60
C LEU A 261 -3.72 -5.60 37.01
N GLU A 262 -3.09 -6.10 38.05
CA GLU A 262 -1.78 -5.63 38.52
C GLU A 262 -0.71 -5.75 37.40
N ARG A 263 -0.61 -6.92 36.76
CA ARG A 263 0.36 -7.13 35.68
C ARG A 263 0.15 -6.17 34.52
N VAL A 264 -1.09 -5.92 34.14
CA VAL A 264 -1.42 -4.99 33.04
C VAL A 264 -1.15 -3.54 33.47
N ARG A 265 -1.49 -3.15 34.68
CA ARG A 265 -1.15 -1.86 35.25
C ARG A 265 0.35 -1.63 35.22
N ASP A 266 1.14 -2.61 35.66
CA ASP A 266 2.60 -2.52 35.70
C ASP A 266 3.21 -2.38 34.30
N LEU A 267 2.74 -3.16 33.33
CA LEU A 267 3.14 -2.99 31.93
C LEU A 267 2.81 -1.61 31.36
N PHE A 268 1.63 -1.07 31.73
CA PHE A 268 1.23 0.27 31.33
C PHE A 268 2.11 1.33 31.95
N ILE A 269 2.41 1.23 33.28
CA ILE A 269 3.33 2.12 34.00
C ILE A 269 4.72 2.05 33.37
N PHE A 270 5.25 0.86 33.10
CA PHE A 270 6.53 0.72 32.41
C PHE A 270 6.55 1.48 31.08
N SER A 271 5.52 1.31 30.25
CA SER A 271 5.38 2.03 29.00
C SER A 271 5.22 3.55 29.20
N ALA A 272 4.49 3.99 30.22
CA ALA A 272 4.27 5.41 30.52
C ALA A 272 5.52 6.13 31.04
N TYR A 273 6.52 5.41 31.53
CA TYR A 273 7.76 5.96 32.04
C TYR A 273 9.02 5.57 31.24
N THR A 274 8.82 4.92 30.07
CA THR A 274 9.86 4.65 29.07
C THR A 274 9.50 5.14 27.66
N GLY A 275 8.23 5.39 27.40
CA GLY A 275 7.72 5.76 26.06
C GLY A 275 7.62 4.59 25.09
N LEU A 276 7.94 3.35 25.47
CA LEU A 276 7.89 2.20 24.58
C LEU A 276 6.48 1.90 24.12
N ALA A 277 6.31 1.50 22.84
CA ALA A 277 5.03 1.01 22.37
C ALA A 277 4.79 -0.43 22.81
N PHE A 278 3.54 -0.89 22.77
CA PHE A 278 3.16 -2.24 23.25
C PHE A 278 4.04 -3.36 22.68
N CYS A 279 4.28 -3.36 21.36
CA CYS A 279 5.14 -4.38 20.73
C CYS A 279 6.57 -4.33 21.25
N ASP A 280 7.11 -3.13 21.51
CA ASP A 280 8.46 -2.95 21.99
C ASP A 280 8.56 -3.38 23.48
N VAL A 281 7.54 -3.08 24.32
CA VAL A 281 7.42 -3.59 25.70
C VAL A 281 7.36 -5.12 25.75
N GLN A 282 6.58 -5.73 24.85
CA GLN A 282 6.44 -7.19 24.81
C GLN A 282 7.69 -7.91 24.31
N ASN A 283 8.60 -7.23 23.63
CA ASN A 283 9.87 -7.78 23.16
C ASN A 283 11.09 -7.17 23.89
N PHE A 284 10.84 -6.39 24.92
CA PHE A 284 11.90 -5.82 25.71
C PHE A 284 12.70 -6.90 26.43
N ASP A 285 14.02 -6.81 26.32
CA ASP A 285 14.98 -7.61 27.05
C ASP A 285 16.00 -6.69 27.72
N TYR A 286 16.05 -6.75 29.06
CA TYR A 286 16.87 -5.83 29.84
C TYR A 286 18.35 -5.99 29.53
N GLN A 287 18.84 -7.22 29.38
CA GLN A 287 20.28 -7.49 29.24
C GLN A 287 20.83 -6.99 27.90
N SER A 288 20.09 -7.19 26.83
CA SER A 288 20.56 -6.86 25.48
C SER A 288 20.20 -5.45 25.02
N MET A 289 19.18 -4.81 25.64
CA MET A 289 18.65 -3.52 25.17
C MET A 289 18.96 -2.35 26.11
N THR A 290 19.71 -2.56 27.21
CA THR A 290 19.99 -1.45 28.13
C THR A 290 21.44 -1.06 28.15
N VAL A 291 21.69 0.25 28.32
CA VAL A 291 23.00 0.85 28.49
C VAL A 291 22.97 1.74 29.76
N LYS A 292 23.98 1.65 30.59
CA LYS A 292 24.14 2.54 31.77
C LYS A 292 24.99 3.73 31.36
N GLU A 293 24.46 4.94 31.54
CA GLU A 293 25.21 6.20 31.38
C GLU A 293 25.09 7.03 32.65
N GLY A 294 26.19 7.16 33.37
CA GLY A 294 26.22 7.78 34.72
C GLY A 294 25.34 7.02 35.70
N ASP A 295 24.40 7.72 36.31
CA ASP A 295 23.45 7.15 37.29
C ASP A 295 22.13 6.67 36.62
N LEU A 296 21.98 6.88 35.32
CA LEU A 296 20.78 6.54 34.58
C LEU A 296 20.98 5.27 33.72
N VAL A 297 19.91 4.52 33.57
CA VAL A 297 19.82 3.39 32.62
C VAL A 297 18.95 3.80 31.46
N PHE A 298 19.46 3.61 30.26
CA PHE A 298 18.74 3.91 29.03
C PHE A 298 18.41 2.62 28.28
N ILE A 299 17.33 2.65 27.52
CA ILE A 299 17.01 1.64 26.54
C ILE A 299 17.50 2.14 25.18
N ASP A 300 18.42 1.42 24.55
CA ASP A 300 18.91 1.65 23.19
C ASP A 300 18.40 0.53 22.30
N GLY A 301 17.59 0.85 21.29
CA GLY A 301 16.99 -0.17 20.45
C GLY A 301 16.30 0.38 19.22
N ASN A 302 15.78 -0.54 18.41
CA ASN A 302 15.00 -0.23 17.21
C ASN A 302 13.55 -0.59 17.44
N ARG A 303 12.64 0.22 16.92
CA ARG A 303 11.20 -0.05 16.92
C ARG A 303 10.86 -1.24 16.05
N ILE A 304 10.18 -2.24 16.59
CA ILE A 304 9.77 -3.45 15.87
C ILE A 304 8.87 -3.13 14.65
N LYS A 305 8.07 -2.07 14.77
CA LYS A 305 7.13 -1.72 13.70
C LYS A 305 7.79 -1.02 12.52
N THR A 306 8.75 -0.10 12.77
CA THR A 306 9.29 0.83 11.78
C THR A 306 10.80 0.74 11.59
N ASP A 307 11.46 -0.07 12.42
CA ASP A 307 12.93 -0.19 12.52
C ASP A 307 13.67 1.12 12.86
N THR A 308 12.94 2.13 13.32
CA THR A 308 13.51 3.43 13.70
C THR A 308 14.20 3.30 15.03
N LYS A 309 15.44 3.78 15.12
CA LYS A 309 16.21 3.82 16.37
C LYS A 309 15.53 4.72 17.41
N PHE A 310 15.55 4.28 18.68
CA PHE A 310 15.14 5.09 19.83
C PHE A 310 16.15 4.95 20.96
N PHE A 311 16.26 6.00 21.76
CA PHE A 311 17.08 6.03 22.95
C PHE A 311 16.30 6.74 24.05
N THR A 312 15.92 6.02 25.12
CA THR A 312 15.00 6.53 26.13
C THR A 312 15.42 6.10 27.53
N PRO A 313 15.29 6.95 28.57
CA PRO A 313 15.62 6.58 29.92
C PRO A 313 14.61 5.60 30.53
N ILE A 314 15.06 4.75 31.43
CA ILE A 314 14.20 4.01 32.35
C ILE A 314 14.01 4.85 33.59
N LEU A 315 12.93 5.60 33.68
CA LEU A 315 12.63 6.42 34.85
C LEU A 315 12.27 5.57 36.08
N ALA A 316 12.40 6.13 37.29
CA ALA A 316 12.29 5.39 38.56
C ALA A 316 11.04 4.48 38.66
N PRO A 317 9.79 4.92 38.28
CA PRO A 317 8.63 4.02 38.35
C PRO A 317 8.71 2.82 37.40
N ALA A 318 9.34 2.98 36.22
CA ALA A 318 9.58 1.88 35.31
C ALA A 318 10.64 0.90 35.82
N MET A 319 11.68 1.42 36.50
CA MET A 319 12.70 0.60 37.15
C MET A 319 12.12 -0.21 38.31
N GLU A 320 11.20 0.34 39.09
CA GLU A 320 10.48 -0.38 40.15
C GLU A 320 9.70 -1.56 39.58
N VAL A 321 9.01 -1.36 38.44
CA VAL A 321 8.33 -2.44 37.75
C VAL A 321 9.33 -3.52 37.31
N LEU A 322 10.46 -3.16 36.71
CA LEU A 322 11.47 -4.14 36.31
C LEU A 322 12.01 -4.95 37.50
N LYS A 323 12.34 -4.29 38.61
CA LYS A 323 12.80 -4.98 39.83
C LYS A 323 11.75 -5.96 40.35
N LYS A 324 10.46 -5.56 40.36
CA LYS A 324 9.34 -6.42 40.79
C LYS A 324 9.24 -7.71 39.99
N TYR A 325 9.54 -7.65 38.70
CA TYR A 325 9.49 -8.81 37.80
C TYR A 325 10.86 -9.42 37.48
N GLU A 326 11.85 -9.18 38.34
CA GLU A 326 13.20 -9.71 38.15
C GLU A 326 13.75 -9.45 36.74
N PHE A 327 13.49 -8.23 36.23
CA PHE A 327 13.86 -7.74 34.89
C PHE A 327 13.23 -8.53 33.70
N LYS A 328 12.18 -9.33 33.96
CA LYS A 328 11.45 -10.09 32.94
C LYS A 328 9.97 -9.69 32.95
N LEU A 329 9.59 -8.79 32.04
CA LEU A 329 8.22 -8.28 31.97
C LEU A 329 7.19 -9.37 31.60
N PRO A 330 5.98 -9.33 32.18
CA PRO A 330 4.90 -10.26 31.84
C PRO A 330 4.51 -10.18 30.37
N LYS A 331 4.16 -11.32 29.77
CA LYS A 331 3.69 -11.40 28.38
C LYS A 331 2.16 -11.49 28.34
N ILE A 332 1.56 -10.64 27.50
CA ILE A 332 0.10 -10.60 27.29
C ILE A 332 -0.20 -10.13 25.85
N SER A 333 -1.32 -10.55 25.29
CA SER A 333 -1.76 -10.01 23.99
C SER A 333 -2.28 -8.57 24.13
N ASN A 334 -2.09 -7.74 23.08
CA ASN A 334 -2.54 -6.35 23.08
C ASN A 334 -4.06 -6.20 23.32
N GLN A 335 -4.86 -7.13 22.77
CA GLN A 335 -6.30 -7.14 22.98
C GLN A 335 -6.62 -7.33 24.46
N LYS A 336 -6.10 -8.41 25.08
CA LYS A 336 -6.33 -8.65 26.52
C LYS A 336 -5.82 -7.53 27.40
N ALA A 337 -4.67 -6.93 27.06
CA ALA A 337 -4.15 -5.78 27.81
C ALA A 337 -5.15 -4.62 27.77
N ASN A 338 -5.74 -4.30 26.59
CA ASN A 338 -6.73 -3.24 26.49
C ASN A 338 -8.03 -3.58 27.23
N ASP A 339 -8.49 -4.84 27.18
CA ASP A 339 -9.68 -5.28 27.93
C ASP A 339 -9.49 -5.05 29.43
N TYR A 340 -8.34 -5.43 30.01
CA TYR A 340 -8.03 -5.18 31.41
C TYR A 340 -7.82 -3.69 31.72
N LEU A 341 -7.27 -2.90 30.79
CA LEU A 341 -7.15 -1.44 30.96
C LEU A 341 -8.51 -0.77 31.06
N HIS A 342 -9.55 -1.25 30.38
CA HIS A 342 -10.90 -0.74 30.55
C HIS A 342 -11.47 -1.05 31.95
N LEU A 343 -11.16 -2.20 32.53
CA LEU A 343 -11.52 -2.53 33.90
C LEU A 343 -10.78 -1.62 34.91
N ILE A 344 -9.46 -1.44 34.73
CA ILE A 344 -8.66 -0.52 35.53
C ILE A 344 -9.21 0.91 35.44
N GLN A 345 -9.55 1.36 34.24
CA GLN A 345 -10.17 2.65 33.98
C GLN A 345 -11.44 2.85 34.81
N ALA A 346 -12.33 1.85 34.79
CA ALA A 346 -13.57 1.88 35.54
C ALA A 346 -13.35 1.95 37.06
N GLN A 347 -12.44 1.11 37.61
CA GLN A 347 -12.11 1.09 39.02
C GLN A 347 -11.50 2.39 39.51
N LEU A 348 -10.68 3.04 38.69
CA LEU A 348 -10.03 4.30 39.04
C LEU A 348 -10.91 5.52 38.75
N GLY A 349 -12.08 5.35 38.10
CA GLY A 349 -12.95 6.46 37.73
C GLY A 349 -12.29 7.39 36.67
N ILE A 350 -11.39 6.88 35.84
CA ILE A 350 -10.75 7.65 34.78
C ILE A 350 -11.73 7.83 33.64
N LYS A 351 -12.07 9.08 33.29
CA LYS A 351 -13.03 9.40 32.21
C LYS A 351 -12.45 9.28 30.80
N LYS A 352 -11.14 9.16 30.67
CA LYS A 352 -10.42 9.05 29.40
C LYS A 352 -10.45 7.61 28.89
N ASN A 353 -10.63 7.41 27.57
CA ASN A 353 -10.60 6.06 27.00
C ASN A 353 -9.17 5.47 27.08
N LEU A 354 -8.96 4.54 27.98
CA LEU A 354 -7.68 3.99 28.31
C LEU A 354 -7.36 2.79 27.40
N THR A 355 -6.35 2.95 26.58
CA THR A 355 -5.73 1.89 25.78
C THR A 355 -4.23 1.87 26.02
N PHE A 356 -3.55 0.76 25.72
CA PHE A 356 -2.11 0.67 25.99
C PHE A 356 -1.30 1.77 25.29
N HIS A 357 -1.75 2.21 24.12
CA HIS A 357 -1.08 3.31 23.42
C HIS A 357 -1.13 4.65 24.17
N VAL A 358 -2.12 4.83 25.07
CA VAL A 358 -2.20 6.04 25.92
C VAL A 358 -0.99 6.16 26.85
N ALA A 359 -0.37 5.06 27.28
CA ALA A 359 0.84 5.10 28.07
C ALA A 359 1.96 5.89 27.38
N ARG A 360 2.21 5.59 26.12
CA ARG A 360 3.21 6.30 25.31
C ARG A 360 2.83 7.77 25.03
N HIS A 361 1.54 8.07 24.87
CA HIS A 361 1.05 9.45 24.82
C HIS A 361 1.31 10.20 26.12
N SER A 362 1.10 9.53 27.25
CA SER A 362 1.35 10.10 28.58
C SER A 362 2.84 10.38 28.81
N PHE A 363 3.73 9.47 28.38
CA PHE A 363 5.17 9.70 28.41
C PHE A 363 5.58 10.96 27.64
N ALA A 364 5.10 11.07 26.38
CA ALA A 364 5.42 12.21 25.54
C ALA A 364 4.96 13.55 26.17
N THR A 365 3.73 13.55 26.71
CA THR A 365 3.17 14.74 27.36
C THR A 365 3.89 15.05 28.66
N LEU A 366 4.24 14.04 29.46
CA LEU A 366 5.00 14.20 30.69
C LEU A 366 6.39 14.80 30.39
N ALA A 367 7.11 14.25 29.43
CA ALA A 367 8.43 14.74 29.05
C ALA A 367 8.38 16.21 28.59
N LEU A 368 7.43 16.56 27.73
CA LEU A 368 7.22 17.96 27.29
C LEU A 368 6.79 18.88 28.45
N ALA A 369 6.01 18.38 29.42
CA ALA A 369 5.62 19.14 30.59
C ALA A 369 6.81 19.44 31.52
N HIS A 370 7.85 18.64 31.48
CA HIS A 370 9.13 18.83 32.18
C HIS A 370 10.21 19.43 31.26
N ASP A 371 9.83 20.22 30.26
CA ASP A 371 10.70 21.00 29.38
C ASP A 371 11.71 20.19 28.55
N VAL A 372 11.48 18.89 28.37
CA VAL A 372 12.30 18.10 27.45
C VAL A 372 12.05 18.60 26.02
N PRO A 373 13.08 19.01 25.26
CA PRO A 373 12.92 19.46 23.90
C PRO A 373 12.19 18.43 23.04
N ILE A 374 11.30 18.91 22.14
CA ILE A 374 10.43 18.03 21.32
C ILE A 374 11.25 17.09 20.42
N GLU A 375 12.44 17.53 19.99
CA GLU A 375 13.39 16.73 19.21
C GLU A 375 13.89 15.53 20.01
N ASN A 376 14.19 15.76 21.29
CA ASN A 376 14.63 14.70 22.21
C ASN A 376 13.46 13.73 22.50
N VAL A 377 12.26 14.25 22.72
CA VAL A 377 11.06 13.41 22.88
C VAL A 377 10.81 12.57 21.61
N ALA A 378 10.99 13.14 20.41
CA ALA A 378 10.88 12.42 19.16
C ALA A 378 11.91 11.27 19.07
N ARG A 379 13.16 11.49 19.46
CA ARG A 379 14.22 10.48 19.53
C ARG A 379 13.92 9.40 20.57
N MET A 380 13.49 9.78 21.78
CA MET A 380 13.08 8.83 22.82
C MET A 380 11.96 7.92 22.36
N LEU A 381 11.03 8.46 21.58
CA LEU A 381 9.91 7.71 21.03
C LEU A 381 10.26 6.95 19.72
N GLY A 382 11.38 7.20 19.07
CA GLY A 382 11.70 6.65 17.75
C GLY A 382 10.70 7.09 16.69
N HIS A 383 10.42 8.40 16.59
CA HIS A 383 9.65 8.99 15.52
C HIS A 383 10.58 9.50 14.41
N GLU A 384 10.39 9.02 13.18
CA GLU A 384 11.12 9.53 11.99
C GLU A 384 10.74 10.97 11.66
N ASP A 385 9.46 11.29 11.86
CA ASP A 385 8.89 12.59 11.55
C ASP A 385 8.46 13.29 12.84
N ILE A 386 9.06 14.45 13.13
CA ILE A 386 8.78 15.26 14.31
C ILE A 386 7.29 15.69 14.38
N ARG A 387 6.61 15.79 13.22
CA ARG A 387 5.18 16.08 13.17
C ARG A 387 4.34 15.08 13.96
N THR A 388 4.82 13.84 14.08
CA THR A 388 4.20 12.82 14.91
C THR A 388 4.28 13.17 16.40
N THR A 389 5.32 13.91 16.83
CA THR A 389 5.49 14.36 18.21
C THR A 389 4.79 15.69 18.47
N GLN A 390 4.62 16.54 17.45
CA GLN A 390 3.94 17.84 17.57
C GLN A 390 2.47 17.75 18.02
N ILE A 391 1.82 16.59 17.82
CA ILE A 391 0.46 16.37 18.34
C ILE A 391 0.38 16.50 19.86
N TYR A 392 1.47 16.22 20.58
CA TYR A 392 1.54 16.32 22.03
C TYR A 392 1.79 17.75 22.53
N ALA A 393 2.49 18.56 21.74
CA ALA A 393 2.77 19.96 22.08
C ALA A 393 1.52 20.84 22.19
N LYS A 394 0.41 20.46 21.53
CA LYS A 394 -0.87 21.16 21.61
C LYS A 394 -1.56 21.07 22.97
N VAL A 395 -1.14 20.16 23.84
CA VAL A 395 -1.84 19.83 25.11
C VAL A 395 -1.36 20.72 26.28
N LEU A 396 -0.28 21.49 26.11
CA LEU A 396 0.42 22.12 27.24
C LEU A 396 0.22 23.65 27.33
N ARG A 397 -1.01 24.09 27.62
CA ARG A 397 -1.25 25.49 28.05
C ARG A 397 -0.41 25.89 29.27
N THR A 398 -0.28 25.02 30.26
CA THR A 398 0.50 25.24 31.49
C THR A 398 1.97 25.52 31.23
N THR A 399 2.58 24.91 30.20
CA THR A 399 3.96 25.17 29.81
C THR A 399 4.11 26.57 29.20
N ILE A 400 3.12 27.01 28.38
CA ILE A 400 3.12 28.37 27.82
C ILE A 400 3.02 29.40 28.94
N GLU A 401 2.13 29.19 29.92
CA GLU A 401 1.95 30.08 31.08
C GLU A 401 3.25 30.17 31.90
N ARG A 402 3.90 29.05 32.18
CA ARG A 402 5.16 28.99 32.90
C ARG A 402 6.29 29.69 32.13
N HIS A 403 6.43 29.45 30.85
CA HIS A 403 7.44 30.09 30.02
C HIS A 403 7.17 31.59 29.86
N ALA A 404 5.90 32.01 29.74
CA ALA A 404 5.54 33.42 29.70
C ALA A 404 5.91 34.11 31.00
N THR A 405 5.65 33.49 32.15
CA THR A 405 6.04 34.01 33.48
C THR A 405 7.56 34.13 33.61
N ALA A 406 8.31 33.09 33.16
CA ALA A 406 9.77 33.12 33.18
C ALA A 406 10.33 34.22 32.23
N LEU A 407 9.77 34.38 31.05
CA LEU A 407 10.13 35.43 30.10
C LEU A 407 9.83 36.82 30.66
N GLN A 408 8.68 37.01 31.32
CA GLN A 408 8.35 38.27 31.98
C GLN A 408 9.36 38.62 33.06
N GLY A 409 9.77 37.63 33.88
CA GLY A 409 10.79 37.88 34.93
C GLY A 409 12.22 38.08 34.39
N ALA A 410 12.50 37.67 33.17
CA ALA A 410 13.79 37.85 32.51
C ALA A 410 13.93 39.24 31.80
N ILE A 411 12.82 39.92 31.52
CA ILE A 411 12.78 41.18 30.80
C ILE A 411 12.72 42.39 31.78
N ILE A 412 12.38 42.17 33.01
CA ILE A 412 12.37 43.18 34.09
C ILE A 412 13.73 43.18 34.80
#